data_c5733b46bc6aeb360f90fbde14729192
#
_entry.id   c5733b46bc6aeb360f90fbde14729192
#
_cell.length_a   1.000
_cell.length_b   1.000
_cell.length_c   1.000
_cell.angle_alpha   90.00
_cell.angle_beta   90.00
_cell.angle_gamma   90.00
#
_symmetry.space_group_name_H-M   'P 1'
#
loop_
_entity.id
_entity.type
_entity.pdbx_description
1 polymer ?
#
loop_
_entity_poly.entity_id
_entity_poly.type
_entity_poly.pdbx_seq_one_letter_code
_entity_poly.pdbx_strand_id
1 'polypeptide(L)'
;AKERPSRFRFDPARVMQRLRERIVGQEEVLDAMEAMLYVVKADIGAEERPLAVNLFLGPTGVGKTETVRLLAEAIAGRADALCRIDMNTLAQEHYAAALTGAPPGYVGSKEGHTLFDIDAIQGSYSKPGIVLFDELEKASKEVVRSLLNVMDSGQLVLSGGTRKIDFRNTLIFMTSNIGA
;
A
#
# COMPACT_ATOMS: atom_id res chain seq x y z
N ALA A 1 1.91 17.77 -29.19
CA ALA A 1 2.96 17.14 -28.41
C ALA A 1 2.69 15.64 -28.30
N LYS A 2 3.72 14.86 -28.50
CA LYS A 2 3.60 13.41 -28.36
C LYS A 2 3.45 13.06 -26.88
N GLU A 3 2.42 12.31 -26.56
CA GLU A 3 2.26 11.79 -25.21
C GLU A 3 3.39 10.78 -24.92
N ARG A 4 3.99 10.91 -23.75
CA ARG A 4 4.99 9.95 -23.30
C ARG A 4 4.30 8.62 -23.04
N PRO A 5 4.79 7.48 -23.59
CA PRO A 5 4.19 6.19 -23.28
C PRO A 5 4.36 5.86 -21.78
N SER A 6 3.35 5.26 -21.20
CA SER A 6 3.40 4.82 -19.82
C SER A 6 4.42 3.69 -19.65
N ARG A 7 5.18 3.72 -18.54
CA ARG A 7 6.07 2.62 -18.19
C ARG A 7 5.33 1.39 -17.67
N PHE A 8 4.08 1.55 -17.24
CA PHE A 8 3.31 0.46 -16.67
C PHE A 8 2.68 -0.42 -17.74
N ARG A 9 2.77 -1.73 -17.56
CA ARG A 9 2.24 -2.71 -18.52
C ARG A 9 0.82 -3.15 -18.23
N PHE A 10 0.31 -2.94 -17.02
CA PHE A 10 -1.06 -3.34 -16.74
C PHE A 10 -2.05 -2.53 -17.58
N ASP A 11 -3.17 -3.18 -17.91
CA ASP A 11 -4.29 -2.53 -18.62
C ASP A 11 -5.42 -2.31 -17.62
N PRO A 12 -5.75 -1.05 -17.26
CA PRO A 12 -6.79 -0.77 -16.27
C PRO A 12 -8.14 -1.43 -16.60
N ALA A 13 -8.54 -1.42 -17.86
CA ALA A 13 -9.81 -2.01 -18.26
C ALA A 13 -9.85 -3.51 -18.00
N ARG A 14 -8.78 -4.22 -18.33
CA ARG A 14 -8.66 -5.65 -18.08
C ARG A 14 -8.62 -5.99 -16.60
N VAL A 15 -7.85 -5.23 -15.85
CA VAL A 15 -7.76 -5.42 -14.40
C VAL A 15 -9.15 -5.27 -13.78
N MET A 16 -9.86 -4.20 -14.12
CA MET A 16 -11.18 -3.94 -13.56
C MET A 16 -12.21 -4.98 -14.00
N GLN A 17 -12.13 -5.46 -15.23
CA GLN A 17 -13.00 -6.54 -15.68
C GLN A 17 -12.85 -7.78 -14.80
N ARG A 18 -11.62 -8.19 -14.53
CA ARG A 18 -11.34 -9.35 -13.66
C ARG A 18 -11.85 -9.14 -12.23
N LEU A 19 -11.65 -7.94 -11.69
CA LEU A 19 -12.12 -7.64 -10.34
C LEU A 19 -13.65 -7.66 -10.26
N ARG A 20 -14.33 -7.03 -11.22
CA ARG A 20 -15.78 -6.95 -11.21
C ARG A 20 -16.45 -8.32 -11.43
N GLU A 21 -15.80 -9.24 -12.10
CA GLU A 21 -16.28 -10.61 -12.25
C GLU A 21 -16.25 -11.40 -10.95
N ARG A 22 -15.34 -11.07 -10.04
CA ARG A 22 -15.09 -11.84 -8.82
C ARG A 22 -15.59 -11.18 -7.54
N ILE A 23 -15.73 -9.86 -7.53
CA ILE A 23 -16.08 -9.10 -6.34
C ILE A 23 -17.53 -8.64 -6.44
N VAL A 24 -18.29 -8.94 -5.39
CA VAL A 24 -19.69 -8.52 -5.27
C VAL A 24 -19.85 -7.61 -4.07
N GLY A 25 -20.61 -6.53 -4.22
CA GLY A 25 -20.96 -5.67 -3.10
C GLY A 25 -19.91 -4.66 -2.69
N GLN A 26 -18.90 -4.40 -3.52
CA GLN A 26 -17.84 -3.42 -3.25
C GLN A 26 -17.77 -2.36 -4.36
N GLU A 27 -18.92 -1.85 -4.79
CA GLU A 27 -18.98 -0.94 -5.95
C GLU A 27 -18.19 0.35 -5.73
N GLU A 28 -18.28 0.95 -4.55
CA GLU A 28 -17.55 2.19 -4.25
C GLU A 28 -16.04 1.96 -4.27
N VAL A 29 -15.59 0.84 -3.71
CA VAL A 29 -14.17 0.47 -3.71
C VAL A 29 -13.69 0.21 -5.13
N LEU A 30 -14.46 -0.52 -5.92
CA LEU A 30 -14.12 -0.84 -7.30
C LEU A 30 -14.08 0.41 -8.17
N ASP A 31 -15.03 1.32 -8.01
CA ASP A 31 -15.04 2.57 -8.77
C ASP A 31 -13.84 3.46 -8.44
N ALA A 32 -13.50 3.57 -7.15
CA ALA A 32 -12.33 4.31 -6.72
C ALA A 32 -11.04 3.68 -7.26
N MET A 33 -10.97 2.37 -7.25
CA MET A 33 -9.83 1.63 -7.74
C MET A 33 -9.65 1.81 -9.25
N GLU A 34 -10.75 1.79 -10.00
CA GLU A 34 -10.73 2.04 -11.44
C GLU A 34 -10.18 3.43 -11.76
N ALA A 35 -10.70 4.46 -11.12
CA ALA A 35 -10.24 5.84 -11.32
C ALA A 35 -8.75 5.96 -11.01
N MET A 36 -8.31 5.36 -9.92
CA MET A 36 -6.90 5.36 -9.51
C MET A 36 -6.02 4.67 -10.55
N LEU A 37 -6.43 3.52 -11.07
CA LEU A 37 -5.63 2.77 -12.05
C LEU A 37 -5.42 3.54 -13.35
N TYR A 38 -6.43 4.27 -13.81
CA TYR A 38 -6.29 5.10 -15.01
C TYR A 38 -5.33 6.26 -14.78
N VAL A 39 -5.39 6.89 -13.61
CA VAL A 39 -4.47 7.98 -13.26
C VAL A 39 -3.04 7.46 -13.19
N VAL A 40 -2.82 6.33 -12.55
CA VAL A 40 -1.48 5.72 -12.44
C VAL A 40 -0.97 5.30 -13.82
N LYS A 41 -1.82 4.70 -14.64
CA LYS A 41 -1.44 4.28 -16.00
C LYS A 41 -0.99 5.46 -16.85
N ALA A 42 -1.56 6.64 -16.65
CA ALA A 42 -1.14 7.84 -17.37
C ALA A 42 0.31 8.24 -17.08
N ASP A 43 0.85 7.83 -15.93
CA ASP A 43 2.25 8.00 -15.56
C ASP A 43 2.72 9.47 -15.61
N ILE A 44 1.86 10.38 -15.10
CA ILE A 44 2.12 11.82 -15.07
C ILE A 44 2.17 12.39 -13.65
N GLY A 45 2.22 11.53 -12.65
CA GLY A 45 2.24 11.94 -11.25
C GLY A 45 3.58 12.48 -10.78
N ALA A 46 3.58 13.03 -9.55
CA ALA A 46 4.78 13.54 -8.91
C ALA A 46 5.72 12.38 -8.55
N GLU A 47 7.00 12.53 -8.88
CA GLU A 47 8.00 11.47 -8.69
C GLU A 47 8.42 11.27 -7.24
N GLU A 48 8.11 12.22 -6.37
CA GLU A 48 8.54 12.21 -4.96
C GLU A 48 7.56 11.58 -4.00
N ARG A 49 6.37 11.22 -4.48
CA ARG A 49 5.29 10.67 -3.66
C ARG A 49 4.93 9.27 -4.10
N PRO A 50 4.21 8.50 -3.27
CA PRO A 50 3.64 7.24 -3.74
C PRO A 50 2.76 7.44 -4.98
N LEU A 51 2.61 6.39 -5.77
CA LEU A 51 1.79 6.46 -6.99
C LEU A 51 0.34 6.78 -6.68
N ALA A 52 -0.19 6.22 -5.60
CA ALA A 52 -1.55 6.46 -5.16
C ALA A 52 -1.71 6.10 -3.69
N VAL A 53 -2.62 6.79 -3.02
CA VAL A 53 -3.00 6.52 -1.63
C VAL A 53 -4.52 6.41 -1.59
N ASN A 54 -5.03 5.28 -1.12
CA ASN A 54 -6.46 5.01 -1.07
C ASN A 54 -6.86 4.61 0.34
N LEU A 55 -7.85 5.28 0.90
CA LEU A 55 -8.42 4.94 2.20
C LEU A 55 -9.85 4.45 2.01
N PHE A 56 -10.10 3.21 2.41
CA PHE A 56 -11.43 2.62 2.33
C PHE A 56 -12.04 2.55 3.73
N LEU A 57 -13.11 3.30 3.93
CA LEU A 57 -13.83 3.38 5.20
C LEU A 57 -15.04 2.45 5.17
N GLY A 58 -15.43 1.98 6.34
CA GLY A 58 -16.64 1.20 6.49
C GLY A 58 -16.46 -0.05 7.34
N PRO A 59 -17.52 -0.85 7.48
CA PRO A 59 -17.49 -2.05 8.32
C PRO A 59 -16.34 -2.98 7.94
N THR A 60 -15.70 -3.54 8.95
CA THR A 60 -14.64 -4.53 8.75
C THR A 60 -15.22 -5.68 7.96
N GLY A 61 -14.68 -5.88 6.76
CA GLY A 61 -15.16 -6.95 5.90
C GLY A 61 -14.01 -7.54 5.12
N VAL A 62 -14.13 -8.83 4.87
CA VAL A 62 -13.18 -9.59 4.08
C VAL A 62 -13.10 -9.02 2.66
N GLY A 63 -14.18 -8.38 2.19
CA GLY A 63 -14.29 -7.90 0.83
C GLY A 63 -13.28 -6.85 0.42
N LYS A 64 -12.95 -5.91 1.32
CA LYS A 64 -11.96 -4.86 1.01
C LYS A 64 -10.57 -5.44 0.84
N THR A 65 -10.16 -6.29 1.77
CA THR A 65 -8.86 -6.98 1.72
C THR A 65 -8.79 -7.87 0.49
N GLU A 66 -9.84 -8.62 0.21
CA GLU A 66 -9.89 -9.51 -0.95
C GLU A 66 -9.80 -8.72 -2.26
N THR A 67 -10.43 -7.56 -2.33
CA THR A 67 -10.34 -6.71 -3.51
C THR A 67 -8.90 -6.28 -3.80
N VAL A 68 -8.15 -5.89 -2.77
CA VAL A 68 -6.75 -5.51 -2.92
C VAL A 68 -5.90 -6.73 -3.32
N ARG A 69 -6.18 -7.90 -2.76
CA ARG A 69 -5.47 -9.13 -3.13
C ARG A 69 -5.68 -9.50 -4.59
N LEU A 70 -6.92 -9.39 -5.08
CA LEU A 70 -7.22 -9.65 -6.48
C LEU A 70 -6.59 -8.62 -7.41
N LEU A 71 -6.48 -7.37 -6.96
CA LEU A 71 -5.75 -6.36 -7.70
C LEU A 71 -4.27 -6.75 -7.85
N ALA A 72 -3.64 -7.21 -6.78
CA ALA A 72 -2.26 -7.66 -6.83
C ALA A 72 -2.08 -8.84 -7.81
N GLU A 73 -3.00 -9.78 -7.77
CA GLU A 73 -3.00 -10.90 -8.71
C GLU A 73 -3.14 -10.44 -10.16
N ALA A 74 -4.04 -9.50 -10.40
CA ALA A 74 -4.30 -8.99 -11.76
C ALA A 74 -3.12 -8.19 -12.32
N ILE A 75 -2.40 -7.48 -11.47
CA ILE A 75 -1.26 -6.66 -11.90
C ILE A 75 0.04 -7.48 -11.98
N ALA A 76 0.31 -8.31 -10.98
CA ALA A 76 1.60 -8.99 -10.83
C ALA A 76 1.56 -10.49 -11.17
N GLY A 77 0.37 -11.04 -11.40
CA GLY A 77 0.21 -12.46 -11.74
C GLY A 77 0.14 -13.39 -10.54
N ARG A 78 0.21 -12.86 -9.32
CA ARG A 78 0.11 -13.65 -8.10
C ARG A 78 -0.42 -12.82 -6.94
N ALA A 79 -1.25 -13.42 -6.11
CA ALA A 79 -1.93 -12.72 -5.01
C ALA A 79 -1.00 -12.35 -3.85
N ASP A 80 0.17 -13.00 -3.74
CA ASP A 80 1.16 -12.71 -2.71
C ASP A 80 2.12 -11.56 -3.09
N ALA A 81 1.95 -10.94 -4.25
CA ALA A 81 2.69 -9.74 -4.63
C ALA A 81 2.10 -8.49 -3.95
N LEU A 82 1.81 -8.61 -2.68
CA LEU A 82 1.16 -7.62 -1.84
C LEU A 82 1.80 -7.68 -0.46
N CYS A 83 2.29 -6.55 0.04
CA CYS A 83 2.68 -6.45 1.43
C CYS A 83 1.47 -6.05 2.26
N ARG A 84 0.93 -6.97 3.04
CA ARG A 84 -0.19 -6.68 3.95
C ARG A 84 0.33 -6.51 5.36
N ILE A 85 0.03 -5.36 5.97
CA ILE A 85 0.44 -5.05 7.33
C ILE A 85 -0.81 -4.77 8.16
N ASP A 86 -1.06 -5.63 9.14
CA ASP A 86 -2.14 -5.45 10.09
C ASP A 86 -1.69 -4.42 11.14
N MET A 87 -2.44 -3.34 11.29
CA MET A 87 -2.12 -2.30 12.27
C MET A 87 -2.19 -2.82 13.70
N ASN A 88 -2.99 -3.85 13.95
CA ASN A 88 -3.04 -4.49 15.26
C ASN A 88 -1.70 -5.16 15.61
N THR A 89 -1.04 -5.78 14.64
CA THR A 89 0.30 -6.32 14.82
C THR A 89 1.31 -5.19 15.02
N LEU A 90 1.20 -4.13 14.23
CA LEU A 90 2.12 -2.99 14.30
C LEU A 90 1.96 -2.20 15.61
N ALA A 91 0.82 -2.32 16.28
CA ALA A 91 0.60 -1.71 17.59
C ALA A 91 1.39 -2.40 18.71
N GLN A 92 1.92 -3.60 18.47
CA GLN A 92 2.80 -4.27 19.43
C GLN A 92 4.08 -3.46 19.60
N GLU A 93 4.57 -3.39 20.84
CA GLU A 93 5.68 -2.50 21.20
C GLU A 93 6.91 -2.65 20.30
N HIS A 94 7.32 -3.88 20.04
CA HIS A 94 8.54 -4.14 19.28
C HIS A 94 8.43 -3.74 17.79
N TYR A 95 7.24 -3.81 17.19
CA TYR A 95 7.03 -3.34 15.82
C TYR A 95 6.90 -1.82 15.75
N ALA A 96 6.16 -1.24 16.70
CA ALA A 96 6.00 0.22 16.77
C ALA A 96 7.35 0.91 16.96
N ALA A 97 8.22 0.35 17.78
CA ALA A 97 9.56 0.89 18.00
C ALA A 97 10.40 0.92 16.73
N ALA A 98 10.23 -0.06 15.84
CA ALA A 98 10.94 -0.08 14.56
C ALA A 98 10.56 1.11 13.67
N LEU A 99 9.30 1.52 13.70
CA LEU A 99 8.80 2.67 12.93
C LEU A 99 9.12 4.00 13.58
N THR A 100 9.06 4.06 14.90
CA THR A 100 9.14 5.33 15.65
C THR A 100 10.56 5.68 16.09
N GLY A 101 11.57 4.96 15.62
CA GLY A 101 12.96 5.34 15.82
C GLY A 101 13.62 4.71 17.03
N ALA A 102 13.34 3.45 17.32
CA ALA A 102 14.05 2.71 18.35
C ALA A 102 15.55 2.69 18.08
N PRO A 103 16.39 2.71 19.13
CA PRO A 103 17.84 2.66 18.94
C PRO A 103 18.29 1.43 18.15
N PRO A 104 19.38 1.53 17.37
CA PRO A 104 19.95 0.38 16.71
C PRO A 104 20.25 -0.73 17.71
N GLY A 105 19.94 -1.97 17.34
CA GLY A 105 20.13 -3.12 18.23
C GLY A 105 18.91 -3.47 19.06
N TYR A 106 17.88 -2.62 19.09
CA TYR A 106 16.62 -2.94 19.74
C TYR A 106 15.93 -4.09 18.97
N VAL A 107 15.32 -5.02 19.70
CA VAL A 107 14.70 -6.20 19.09
C VAL A 107 13.70 -5.85 17.99
N GLY A 108 12.91 -4.83 18.21
CA GLY A 108 11.90 -4.36 17.24
C GLY A 108 12.47 -3.92 15.91
N SER A 109 13.74 -3.50 15.83
CA SER A 109 14.33 -3.06 14.57
C SER A 109 14.45 -4.21 13.56
N LYS A 110 14.69 -5.43 14.05
CA LYS A 110 14.79 -6.61 13.22
C LYS A 110 13.42 -7.09 12.75
N GLU A 111 12.44 -7.11 13.64
CA GLU A 111 11.06 -7.50 13.31
C GLU A 111 10.43 -6.51 12.34
N GLY A 112 10.74 -5.22 12.44
CA GLY A 112 10.27 -4.23 11.49
C GLY A 112 10.73 -4.52 10.07
N HIS A 113 11.96 -4.98 9.90
CA HIS A 113 12.50 -5.35 8.60
C HIS A 113 11.80 -6.59 8.01
N THR A 114 11.36 -7.54 8.83
CA THR A 114 10.62 -8.72 8.36
C THR A 114 9.18 -8.41 8.01
N LEU A 115 8.58 -7.42 8.68
CA LEU A 115 7.20 -7.03 8.46
C LEU A 115 7.00 -6.38 7.09
N PHE A 116 7.99 -5.61 6.63
CA PHE A 116 7.91 -4.89 5.35
C PHE A 116 8.56 -5.71 4.25
N ASP A 117 7.73 -6.30 3.39
CA ASP A 117 8.19 -6.99 2.18
C ASP A 117 8.60 -5.95 1.13
N ILE A 118 9.89 -5.69 1.05
CA ILE A 118 10.43 -4.60 0.23
C ILE A 118 10.15 -4.83 -1.25
N ASP A 119 10.29 -6.05 -1.74
CA ASP A 119 10.05 -6.34 -3.16
C ASP A 119 8.58 -6.10 -3.53
N ALA A 120 7.65 -6.51 -2.66
CA ALA A 120 6.23 -6.27 -2.89
C ALA A 120 5.87 -4.79 -2.85
N ILE A 121 6.54 -4.00 -1.99
CA ILE A 121 6.31 -2.57 -1.85
C ILE A 121 6.89 -1.79 -3.04
N GLN A 122 8.12 -2.09 -3.41
CA GLN A 122 8.83 -1.32 -4.43
C GLN A 122 8.43 -1.70 -5.86
N GLY A 123 7.97 -2.92 -6.07
CA GLY A 123 7.63 -3.39 -7.40
C GLY A 123 8.81 -3.35 -8.36
N SER A 124 8.53 -3.04 -9.61
CA SER A 124 9.55 -2.93 -10.65
C SER A 124 9.19 -1.75 -11.58
N TYR A 125 10.04 -1.50 -12.57
CA TYR A 125 9.81 -0.38 -13.50
C TYR A 125 8.44 -0.42 -14.17
N SER A 126 7.99 -1.61 -14.59
CA SER A 126 6.73 -1.77 -15.33
C SER A 126 5.56 -2.23 -14.47
N LYS A 127 5.78 -2.51 -13.19
CA LYS A 127 4.75 -2.99 -12.26
C LYS A 127 4.80 -2.23 -10.96
N PRO A 128 3.72 -1.56 -10.56
CA PRO A 128 3.69 -0.90 -9.26
C PRO A 128 3.75 -1.91 -8.13
N GLY A 129 4.38 -1.52 -7.03
CA GLY A 129 4.28 -2.26 -5.79
C GLY A 129 2.94 -2.00 -5.13
N ILE A 130 2.53 -2.88 -4.21
CA ILE A 130 1.25 -2.77 -3.53
C ILE A 130 1.44 -3.04 -2.04
N VAL A 131 0.96 -2.13 -1.20
CA VAL A 131 0.93 -2.31 0.24
C VAL A 131 -0.48 -2.04 0.76
N LEU A 132 -0.91 -2.85 1.72
CA LEU A 132 -2.19 -2.69 2.41
C LEU A 132 -1.93 -2.54 3.90
N PHE A 133 -2.27 -1.37 4.45
CA PHE A 133 -2.30 -1.14 5.89
C PHE A 133 -3.74 -1.38 6.38
N ASP A 134 -3.94 -2.52 7.01
CA ASP A 134 -5.27 -2.99 7.39
C ASP A 134 -5.61 -2.59 8.81
N GLU A 135 -6.85 -2.18 9.04
CA GLU A 135 -7.38 -1.76 10.34
C GLU A 135 -6.62 -0.55 10.92
N LEU A 136 -6.60 0.55 10.18
CA LEU A 136 -5.86 1.75 10.55
C LEU A 136 -6.25 2.31 11.93
N GLU A 137 -7.52 2.12 12.36
CA GLU A 137 -8.00 2.56 13.66
C GLU A 137 -7.28 1.89 14.84
N LYS A 138 -6.60 0.77 14.60
CA LYS A 138 -5.83 0.07 15.64
C LYS A 138 -4.43 0.63 15.82
N ALA A 139 -3.98 1.51 14.93
CA ALA A 139 -2.63 2.08 14.98
C ALA A 139 -2.53 3.17 16.06
N SER A 140 -1.35 3.31 16.66
CA SER A 140 -1.06 4.42 17.55
C SER A 140 -0.91 5.73 16.75
N LYS A 141 -1.00 6.86 17.44
CA LYS A 141 -0.78 8.18 16.81
C LYS A 141 0.60 8.29 16.17
N GLU A 142 1.61 7.74 16.83
CA GLU A 142 2.98 7.76 16.35
C GLU A 142 3.13 6.95 15.04
N VAL A 143 2.51 5.79 14.98
CA VAL A 143 2.50 4.96 13.77
C VAL A 143 1.79 5.68 12.64
N VAL A 144 0.61 6.24 12.90
CA VAL A 144 -0.15 7.00 11.88
C VAL A 144 0.69 8.17 11.36
N ARG A 145 1.37 8.89 12.26
CA ARG A 145 2.21 10.01 11.86
C ARG A 145 3.36 9.54 10.95
N SER A 146 3.99 8.42 11.28
CA SER A 146 5.05 7.86 10.44
C SER A 146 4.54 7.51 9.05
N LEU A 147 3.35 6.92 8.96
CA LEU A 147 2.72 6.58 7.68
C LEU A 147 2.34 7.82 6.87
N LEU A 148 1.85 8.87 7.54
CA LEU A 148 1.55 10.13 6.87
C LEU A 148 2.80 10.78 6.27
N ASN A 149 3.95 10.66 6.94
CA ASN A 149 5.21 11.14 6.39
C ASN A 149 5.58 10.42 5.09
N VAL A 150 5.28 9.12 4.99
CA VAL A 150 5.50 8.35 3.76
C VAL A 150 4.71 8.93 2.59
N MET A 151 3.49 9.40 2.84
CA MET A 151 2.63 9.97 1.80
C MET A 151 3.21 11.25 1.20
N ASP A 152 3.97 12.01 1.98
CA ASP A 152 4.60 13.24 1.50
C ASP A 152 5.99 13.01 0.91
N SER A 153 6.79 12.17 1.56
CA SER A 153 8.20 11.98 1.19
C SER A 153 8.45 10.78 0.28
N GLY A 154 7.49 9.84 0.21
CA GLY A 154 7.67 8.60 -0.53
C GLY A 154 8.68 7.64 0.09
N GLN A 155 9.14 7.91 1.30
CA GLN A 155 10.14 7.08 1.98
C GLN A 155 9.77 6.83 3.43
N LEU A 156 10.06 5.64 3.91
CA LEU A 156 9.96 5.27 5.31
C LEU A 156 11.35 4.92 5.83
N VAL A 157 11.75 5.58 6.92
CA VAL A 157 13.03 5.30 7.58
C VAL A 157 12.74 4.40 8.78
N LEU A 158 13.29 3.20 8.76
CA LEU A 158 13.20 2.28 9.89
C LEU A 158 14.30 2.58 10.89
N SER A 159 14.03 2.20 12.12
CA SER A 159 14.76 2.52 13.34
C SER A 159 16.25 2.86 13.20
N GLY A 160 16.64 3.99 13.78
CA GLY A 160 18.03 4.45 13.79
C GLY A 160 18.56 4.94 12.45
N GLY A 161 17.70 5.07 11.44
CA GLY A 161 18.10 5.54 10.10
C GLY A 161 18.88 4.52 9.30
N THR A 162 18.95 3.26 9.77
CA THR A 162 19.77 2.22 9.15
C THR A 162 19.17 1.67 7.88
N ARG A 163 17.87 1.83 7.67
CA ARG A 163 17.20 1.31 6.48
C ARG A 163 16.08 2.23 6.03
N LYS A 164 16.02 2.45 4.73
CA LYS A 164 14.96 3.22 4.09
C LYS A 164 14.17 2.32 3.16
N ILE A 165 12.86 2.47 3.16
CA ILE A 165 11.97 1.78 2.22
C ILE A 165 11.39 2.82 1.28
N ASP A 166 11.49 2.57 -0.02
CA ASP A 166 11.03 3.48 -1.05
C ASP A 166 9.60 3.11 -1.46
N PHE A 167 8.67 4.04 -1.26
CA PHE A 167 7.26 3.89 -1.61
C PHE A 167 6.87 4.68 -2.87
N ARG A 168 7.83 5.25 -3.60
CA ARG A 168 7.51 6.13 -4.74
C ARG A 168 6.92 5.37 -5.93
N ASN A 169 7.07 4.05 -5.97
CA ASN A 169 6.48 3.20 -7.01
C ASN A 169 5.35 2.33 -6.44
N THR A 170 4.68 2.78 -5.38
CA THR A 170 3.76 1.94 -4.61
C THR A 170 2.33 2.46 -4.69
N LEU A 171 1.40 1.54 -4.85
CA LEU A 171 -0.03 1.78 -4.59
C LEU A 171 -0.27 1.47 -3.12
N ILE A 172 -0.65 2.49 -2.36
CA ILE A 172 -0.93 2.35 -0.93
C ILE A 172 -2.43 2.24 -0.71
N PHE A 173 -2.84 1.20 -0.01
CA PHE A 173 -4.22 1.00 0.41
C PHE A 173 -4.28 0.96 1.93
N MET A 174 -5.28 1.61 2.49
CA MET A 174 -5.55 1.58 3.92
C MET A 174 -7.02 1.28 4.14
N THR A 175 -7.31 0.45 5.12
CA THR A 175 -8.69 0.20 5.54
C THR A 175 -8.90 0.69 6.96
N SER A 176 -10.12 1.14 7.25
CA SER A 176 -10.49 1.55 8.60
C SER A 176 -11.98 1.29 8.83
N ASN A 177 -12.31 0.88 10.04
CA ASN A 177 -13.69 0.65 10.47
C ASN A 177 -14.36 1.94 11.00
N ILE A 178 -13.64 3.07 10.96
CA ILE A 178 -14.18 4.36 11.41
C ILE A 178 -15.29 4.78 10.44
N GLY A 179 -16.42 5.21 10.99
CA GLY A 179 -17.57 5.65 10.21
C GLY A 179 -18.56 4.55 9.84
N ALA A 180 -18.35 3.36 10.37
CA ALA A 180 -19.28 2.23 10.19
C ALA A 180 -20.54 2.39 11.05
#